data_b5ef77a6500ba08235e5f6546b9bbc25
#
_entry.id   b5ef77a6500ba08235e5f6546b9bbc25
#
_cell.length_a   1.000
_cell.length_b   1.000
_cell.length_c   1.000
_cell.angle_alpha   90.00
_cell.angle_beta   90.00
_cell.angle_gamma   90.00
#
_symmetry.space_group_name_H-M   'P 1'
#
loop_
_entity.id
_entity.type
_entity.pdbx_description
1 polymer ?
#
loop_
_entity_poly.entity_id
_entity_poly.type
_entity_poly.pdbx_seq_one_letter_code
_entity_poly.pdbx_strand_id
1 'polypeptide(L)' 'MYAIVYKTDGFPICRQVAGVSPDPVVTWNNEAAAKAFISSKGGDAEFQPLQLTDEAMDKLAKTIGFPVETMTFEPYPG' A
#
# COMPACT_ATOMS: atom_id res chain seq x y z
N MET A 1 6.29 -8.80 1.77
CA MET A 1 5.81 -7.43 1.96
C MET A 1 4.59 -7.20 1.09
N TYR A 2 3.54 -6.61 1.64
CA TYR A 2 2.28 -6.40 0.95
C TYR A 2 1.88 -4.93 0.98
N ALA A 3 1.39 -4.42 -0.14
CA ALA A 3 0.69 -3.14 -0.21
C ALA A 3 -0.82 -3.38 -0.21
N ILE A 4 -1.59 -2.33 -0.05
CA ILE A 4 -3.04 -2.37 -0.24
C ILE A 4 -3.35 -1.46 -1.43
N VAL A 5 -4.10 -1.98 -2.39
CA VAL A 5 -4.44 -1.25 -3.61
C VAL A 5 -5.94 -1.22 -3.83
N TYR A 6 -6.42 -0.19 -4.54
CA TYR A 6 -7.80 -0.13 -4.98
C TYR A 6 -8.05 -1.21 -6.04
N LYS A 7 -9.16 -1.92 -5.92
CA LYS A 7 -9.53 -2.95 -6.92
C LYS A 7 -9.81 -2.37 -8.30
N THR A 8 -10.26 -1.11 -8.36
CA THR A 8 -10.68 -0.48 -9.61
C THR A 8 -9.51 -0.10 -10.52
N ASP A 9 -8.48 0.53 -9.98
CA ASP A 9 -7.38 1.08 -10.77
C ASP A 9 -5.99 0.62 -10.34
N GLY A 10 -5.91 -0.15 -9.26
CA GLY A 10 -4.63 -0.65 -8.76
C GLY A 10 -3.79 0.39 -8.03
N PHE A 11 -4.34 1.56 -7.73
CA PHE A 11 -3.60 2.59 -6.99
C PHE A 11 -3.33 2.15 -5.56
N PRO A 12 -2.09 2.31 -5.07
CA PRO A 12 -1.75 1.91 -3.71
C PRO A 12 -2.15 2.95 -2.68
N ILE A 13 -2.33 2.51 -1.44
CA ILE A 13 -2.47 3.42 -0.31
C ILE A 13 -1.09 3.99 0.00
N CYS A 14 -1.01 5.32 0.01
CA CYS A 14 0.21 6.06 0.33
C CYS A 14 0.00 6.87 1.59
N ARG A 15 1.10 7.28 2.22
CA ARG A 15 1.05 8.13 3.40
C ARG A 15 1.86 9.40 3.13
N GLN A 16 1.25 10.55 3.38
CA GLN A 16 1.97 11.81 3.29
C GLN A 16 2.90 11.96 4.48
N VAL A 17 4.20 12.13 4.19
CA VAL A 17 5.23 12.33 5.20
C VAL A 17 5.89 13.68 4.93
N ALA A 18 5.97 14.52 5.95
CA ALA A 18 6.56 15.86 5.82
C ALA A 18 8.01 15.77 5.34
N GLY A 19 8.34 16.54 4.30
CA GLY A 19 9.68 16.57 3.73
C GLY A 19 10.03 15.40 2.83
N VAL A 20 9.09 14.48 2.60
CA VAL A 20 9.28 13.33 1.71
C VAL A 20 8.37 13.46 0.49
N SER A 21 8.95 13.38 -0.69
CA SER A 21 8.23 13.44 -1.95
C SER A 21 8.94 12.54 -2.96
N PRO A 22 8.20 11.67 -3.68
CA PRO A 22 6.76 11.44 -3.61
C PRO A 22 6.35 10.69 -2.33
N ASP A 23 5.04 10.65 -2.07
CA ASP A 23 4.49 9.96 -0.90
C ASP A 23 4.83 8.47 -0.96
N PRO A 24 5.36 7.89 0.12
CA PRO A 24 5.68 6.46 0.12
C PRO A 24 4.42 5.60 0.16
N VAL A 25 4.52 4.44 -0.47
CA VAL A 25 3.48 3.40 -0.41
C VAL A 25 3.58 2.69 0.93
N VAL A 26 2.46 2.59 1.63
CA VAL A 26 2.42 1.90 2.92
C VAL A 26 2.42 0.39 2.70
N THR A 27 3.23 -0.34 3.47
CA THR A 27 3.35 -1.78 3.35
C THR A 27 3.08 -2.49 4.67
N TRP A 28 2.66 -3.75 4.57
CA TRP A 28 2.44 -4.65 5.70
C TRP A 28 3.34 -5.87 5.55
N ASN A 29 3.75 -6.46 6.68
CA ASN A 29 4.70 -7.58 6.68
C ASN A 29 4.13 -8.87 6.07
N ASN A 30 2.81 -9.05 6.16
CA ASN A 30 2.16 -10.25 5.65
C ASN A 30 0.74 -9.94 5.17
N GLU A 31 0.17 -10.87 4.43
CA GLU A 31 -1.16 -10.73 3.85
C GLU A 31 -2.24 -10.59 4.92
N ALA A 32 -2.14 -11.34 6.01
CA ALA A 32 -3.12 -11.30 7.08
C ALA A 32 -3.20 -9.92 7.72
N ALA A 33 -2.06 -9.27 7.93
CA ALA A 33 -2.01 -7.91 8.48
C ALA A 33 -2.66 -6.90 7.53
N ALA A 34 -2.39 -7.01 6.22
CA ALA A 34 -2.99 -6.14 5.22
C ALA A 34 -4.52 -6.34 5.17
N LYS A 35 -4.99 -7.59 5.16
CA LYS A 35 -6.42 -7.90 5.17
C LYS A 35 -7.10 -7.39 6.43
N ALA A 36 -6.47 -7.55 7.58
CA ALA A 36 -7.03 -7.08 8.86
C ALA A 36 -7.20 -5.55 8.84
N PHE A 37 -6.23 -4.83 8.28
CA PHE A 37 -6.33 -3.38 8.13
C PHE A 37 -7.51 -3.00 7.23
N ILE A 38 -7.64 -3.66 6.08
CA ILE A 38 -8.75 -3.41 5.13
C ILE A 38 -10.09 -3.61 5.84
N SER A 39 -10.25 -4.74 6.53
CA SER A 39 -11.50 -5.06 7.24
C SER A 39 -11.80 -4.07 8.35
N SER A 40 -10.77 -3.62 9.09
CA SER A 40 -10.95 -2.65 10.16
C SER A 40 -11.46 -1.30 9.68
N LYS A 41 -11.23 -0.97 8.40
CA LYS A 41 -11.70 0.26 7.77
C LYS A 41 -12.97 0.07 6.94
N GLY A 42 -13.52 -1.14 6.91
CA GLY A 42 -14.70 -1.43 6.10
C GLY A 42 -14.45 -1.38 4.60
N GLY A 43 -13.21 -1.63 4.18
CA GLY A 43 -12.79 -1.47 2.78
C GLY A 43 -12.75 -2.73 1.94
N ASP A 44 -13.33 -3.82 2.41
CA ASP A 44 -13.25 -5.12 1.72
C ASP A 44 -13.78 -5.10 0.27
N ALA A 45 -14.77 -4.24 -0.02
CA ALA A 45 -15.32 -4.12 -1.36
C ALA A 45 -14.45 -3.31 -2.32
N GLU A 46 -13.60 -2.43 -1.80
CA GLU A 46 -12.83 -1.47 -2.59
C GLU A 46 -11.36 -1.79 -2.70
N PHE A 47 -10.80 -2.46 -1.71
CA PHE A 47 -9.36 -2.69 -1.57
C PHE A 47 -9.02 -4.16 -1.58
N GLN A 48 -7.77 -4.44 -1.95
CA GLN A 48 -7.20 -5.79 -1.87
C GLN A 48 -5.71 -5.71 -1.55
N PRO A 49 -5.15 -6.75 -0.89
CA PRO A 49 -3.72 -6.81 -0.67
C PRO A 49 -3.00 -7.17 -1.97
N LEU A 50 -1.78 -6.64 -2.13
CA LEU A 50 -0.92 -6.94 -3.28
C LEU A 50 0.45 -7.32 -2.77
N GLN A 51 0.91 -8.53 -3.07
CA GLN A 51 2.26 -8.94 -2.75
C GLN A 51 3.26 -8.14 -3.59
N LEU A 52 4.24 -7.52 -2.94
CA LEU A 52 5.22 -6.69 -3.62
C LEU A 52 6.40 -7.52 -4.11
N THR A 53 6.17 -8.22 -5.22
CA THR A 53 7.23 -8.85 -6.01
C THR A 53 7.89 -7.77 -6.88
N ASP A 54 9.03 -8.06 -7.49
CA ASP A 54 9.68 -7.13 -8.42
C ASP A 54 8.74 -6.73 -9.55
N GLU A 55 7.99 -7.69 -10.07
CA GLU A 55 7.00 -7.44 -11.12
C GLU A 55 5.87 -6.53 -10.65
N ALA A 56 5.37 -6.75 -9.44
CA ALA A 56 4.32 -5.90 -8.86
C ALA A 56 4.82 -4.48 -8.61
N MET A 57 6.06 -4.33 -8.15
CA MET A 57 6.70 -3.02 -7.97
C MET A 57 6.79 -2.26 -9.29
N ASP A 58 7.17 -2.93 -10.36
CA ASP A 58 7.24 -2.31 -11.69
C ASP A 58 5.87 -1.85 -12.16
N LYS A 59 4.83 -2.65 -11.96
CA LYS A 59 3.47 -2.28 -12.31
C LYS A 59 2.98 -1.09 -11.50
N LEU A 60 3.26 -1.06 -10.21
CA LEU A 60 2.91 0.07 -9.35
C LEU A 60 3.60 1.36 -9.80
N ALA A 61 4.89 1.27 -10.14
CA ALA A 61 5.64 2.44 -10.62
C ALA A 61 4.99 3.02 -11.88
N LYS A 62 4.54 2.17 -12.79
CA LYS A 62 3.82 2.61 -13.99
C LYS A 62 2.47 3.23 -13.66
N THR A 63 1.75 2.66 -12.71
CA THR A 63 0.44 3.16 -12.29
C THR A 63 0.52 4.54 -11.66
N ILE A 64 1.49 4.74 -10.75
CA ILE A 64 1.63 6.01 -10.04
C ILE A 64 2.50 7.02 -10.79
N GLY A 65 3.27 6.58 -11.80
CA GLY A 65 4.05 7.47 -12.67
C GLY A 65 5.44 7.82 -12.16
N PHE A 66 5.92 7.19 -11.10
CA PHE A 66 7.26 7.42 -10.55
C PHE A 66 7.73 6.18 -9.77
N PRO A 67 9.05 6.08 -9.47
CA PRO A 67 9.57 4.94 -8.73
C PRO A 67 8.89 4.76 -7.37
N VAL A 68 8.58 3.51 -7.01
CA VAL A 68 7.88 3.20 -5.76
C VAL A 68 8.86 3.29 -4.59
N GLU A 69 8.52 4.16 -3.63
CA GLU A 69 9.16 4.18 -2.32
C GLU A 69 8.19 3.57 -1.32
N THR A 70 8.68 2.81 -0.37
CA THR A 70 7.84 2.10 0.59
C THR A 70 8.13 2.51 2.02
N MET A 71 7.10 2.39 2.88
CA MET A 71 7.26 2.49 4.33
C MET A 71 6.37 1.44 5.00
N THR A 72 6.87 0.83 6.07
CA THR A 72 6.09 -0.14 6.83
C THR A 72 5.01 0.57 7.64
N PHE A 73 3.79 0.02 7.61
CA PHE A 73 2.70 0.53 8.44
C PHE A 73 3.04 0.38 9.92
N GLU A 74 2.88 1.47 10.65
CA GLU A 74 3.04 1.50 12.10
C GLU A 74 1.76 2.08 12.70
N PRO A 75 1.05 1.29 13.54
CA PRO A 75 -0.11 1.84 14.24
C PRO A 75 0.34 2.90 15.24
N TYR A 76 -0.46 3.94 15.40
CA TYR A 76 -0.16 4.96 16.38
C TYR A 76 -0.13 4.32 17.78
N PRO A 77 0.90 4.64 18.58
CA PRO A 77 0.91 4.17 19.95
C PRO A 77 -0.28 4.74 20.70
N GLY A 78 -1.03 3.87 21.21
CA GLY A 78 -2.15 4.11 22.05
C GLY A 78 -3.12 4.79 22.38
#